data_b7983bf93076bdbad833c147ecde2b22
#
_entry.id   b7983bf93076bdbad833c147ecde2b22
#
_cell.length_a   1.000
_cell.length_b   1.000
_cell.length_c   1.000
_cell.angle_alpha   90.00
_cell.angle_beta   90.00
_cell.angle_gamma   90.00
#
_symmetry.space_group_name_H-M   'P 1'
#
loop_
_entity.id
_entity.type
_entity.pdbx_description
1 polymer ?
#
loop_
_entity_poly.entity_id
_entity_poly.type
_entity_poly.pdbx_seq_one_letter_code
_entity_poly.pdbx_strand_id
1 'polypeptide(L)'
;LMHSGYYYKLLRLKKSPPSQYLNNLVIFKWQSYLTFVTGILLLIIIYYYNSGVLMVDKRVLEITPLNAILISILFLVVSWFVYDFLCKSKTINNNVFFLSIIFILLVFISFSLTKIFGPQFAFLSVGLIMGSIMFGNVFTVIIPNQMNIISSSSKNEKFDTSLSLAAKQRSIHNNYSTFLVLFIMLSGHYSFIVYHKYNWLILCLVAIISAMARHYFNLRGKNIHRLYILIISILALTLLAVLLFIFKN
;
A
#
# COMPACT_ATOMS: atom_id res chain seq x y z
N LEU A 1 -12.35 11.72 22.11
CA LEU A 1 -12.55 10.27 22.02
C LEU A 1 -12.81 9.71 23.41
N MET A 2 -13.83 8.90 23.55
CA MET A 2 -14.14 8.15 24.77
C MET A 2 -13.95 6.67 24.49
N HIS A 3 -13.13 5.99 25.28
CA HIS A 3 -12.88 4.56 25.15
C HIS A 3 -12.69 3.95 26.56
N SER A 4 -13.36 2.84 26.83
CA SER A 4 -13.26 2.13 28.11
C SER A 4 -13.51 3.00 29.35
N GLY A 5 -14.44 3.97 29.28
CA GLY A 5 -14.78 4.87 30.37
C GLY A 5 -13.82 6.05 30.56
N TYR A 6 -12.79 6.19 29.74
CA TYR A 6 -11.83 7.29 29.80
C TYR A 6 -11.98 8.26 28.63
N TYR A 7 -11.66 9.53 28.86
CA TYR A 7 -11.64 10.57 27.85
C TYR A 7 -10.22 10.78 27.33
N TYR A 8 -10.05 10.73 25.98
CA TYR A 8 -8.77 10.96 25.33
C TYR A 8 -8.83 12.26 24.55
N LYS A 9 -7.84 13.14 24.73
CA LYS A 9 -7.67 14.38 23.98
C LYS A 9 -6.51 14.21 22.99
N LEU A 10 -6.81 14.24 21.70
CA LEU A 10 -5.82 14.28 20.62
C LEU A 10 -5.59 15.73 20.22
N LEU A 11 -4.35 16.19 20.33
CA LEU A 11 -3.94 17.54 19.94
C LEU A 11 -3.12 17.45 18.66
N ARG A 12 -3.55 18.19 17.62
CA ARG A 12 -2.74 18.40 16.41
C ARG A 12 -2.02 19.73 16.54
N LEU A 13 -0.72 19.70 16.76
CA LEU A 13 0.11 20.88 16.84
C LEU A 13 0.59 21.27 15.43
N LYS A 14 0.49 22.57 15.09
CA LYS A 14 1.00 23.11 13.82
C LYS A 14 2.48 23.47 13.87
N LYS A 15 3.04 23.62 15.08
CA LYS A 15 4.45 23.94 15.36
C LYS A 15 5.07 22.80 16.16
N SER A 16 6.40 22.79 16.25
CA SER A 16 7.12 21.88 17.16
C SER A 16 6.48 21.89 18.55
N PRO A 17 6.22 20.71 19.14
CA PRO A 17 5.65 20.66 20.48
C PRO A 17 6.65 21.25 21.48
N PRO A 18 6.18 21.97 22.51
CA PRO A 18 7.02 22.34 23.64
C PRO A 18 7.74 21.12 24.22
N SER A 19 8.95 21.30 24.76
CA SER A 19 9.79 20.20 25.27
C SER A 19 9.08 19.27 26.27
N GLN A 20 8.17 19.82 27.06
CA GLN A 20 7.35 19.05 28.02
C GLN A 20 6.44 17.98 27.38
N TYR A 21 6.12 18.10 26.08
CA TYR A 21 5.28 17.11 25.35
C TYR A 21 6.11 16.13 24.53
N LEU A 22 7.42 16.32 24.37
CA LEU A 22 8.27 15.45 23.55
C LEU A 22 8.34 14.02 24.10
N ASN A 23 8.36 13.89 25.43
CA ASN A 23 8.39 12.58 26.10
C ASN A 23 7.07 11.81 25.97
N ASN A 24 5.96 12.50 25.65
CA ASN A 24 4.64 11.91 25.49
C ASN A 24 4.26 11.66 24.04
N LEU A 25 5.18 11.88 23.07
CA LEU A 25 4.95 11.56 21.68
C LEU A 25 5.04 10.05 21.45
N VAL A 26 3.90 9.47 21.12
CA VAL A 26 3.83 8.05 20.77
C VAL A 26 4.09 7.89 19.28
N ILE A 27 5.19 7.21 18.94
CA ILE A 27 5.47 6.78 17.59
C ILE A 27 4.93 5.35 17.45
N PHE A 28 3.97 5.15 16.54
CA PHE A 28 3.34 3.85 16.28
C PHE A 28 4.26 2.90 15.49
N LYS A 29 5.57 2.86 15.83
CA LYS A 29 6.55 2.04 15.13
C LYS A 29 6.36 0.55 15.39
N TRP A 30 6.10 0.18 16.63
CA TRP A 30 5.96 -1.22 17.02
C TRP A 30 4.74 -1.88 16.40
N GLN A 31 3.61 -1.15 16.30
CA GLN A 31 2.43 -1.63 15.61
C GLN A 31 2.75 -1.96 14.14
N SER A 32 3.44 -1.05 13.44
CA SER A 32 3.83 -1.27 12.05
C SER A 32 4.79 -2.45 11.90
N TYR A 33 5.75 -2.59 12.80
CA TYR A 33 6.75 -3.67 12.76
C TYR A 33 6.10 -5.03 13.04
N LEU A 34 5.29 -5.13 14.09
CA LEU A 34 4.60 -6.36 14.43
C LEU A 34 3.61 -6.78 13.34
N THR A 35 2.86 -5.83 12.76
CA THR A 35 1.96 -6.11 11.64
C THR A 35 2.70 -6.69 10.44
N PHE A 36 3.85 -6.15 10.09
CA PHE A 36 4.66 -6.67 8.99
C PHE A 36 5.23 -8.06 9.30
N VAL A 37 5.82 -8.24 10.48
CA VAL A 37 6.40 -9.52 10.91
C VAL A 37 5.34 -10.60 10.93
N THR A 38 4.16 -10.35 11.51
CA THR A 38 3.05 -11.31 11.51
C THR A 38 2.54 -11.59 10.10
N GLY A 39 2.51 -10.59 9.22
CA GLY A 39 2.16 -10.78 7.81
C GLY A 39 3.14 -11.69 7.06
N ILE A 40 4.45 -11.52 7.27
CA ILE A 40 5.48 -12.40 6.70
C ILE A 40 5.38 -13.81 7.27
N LEU A 41 5.17 -13.97 8.57
CA LEU A 41 4.97 -15.29 9.18
C LEU A 41 3.75 -16.01 8.58
N LEU A 42 2.63 -15.30 8.40
CA LEU A 42 1.45 -15.85 7.73
C LEU A 42 1.73 -16.24 6.27
N LEU A 43 2.48 -15.42 5.53
CA LEU A 43 2.91 -15.73 4.16
C LEU A 43 3.71 -17.04 4.13
N ILE A 44 4.66 -17.19 5.05
CA ILE A 44 5.50 -18.40 5.13
C ILE A 44 4.66 -19.63 5.49
N ILE A 45 3.86 -19.54 6.54
CA ILE A 45 3.09 -20.69 7.06
C ILE A 45 1.99 -21.12 6.09
N ILE A 46 1.27 -20.17 5.51
CA ILE A 46 0.11 -20.49 4.66
C ILE A 46 0.58 -20.81 3.23
N TYR A 47 1.37 -19.90 2.62
CA TYR A 47 1.65 -19.99 1.19
C TYR A 47 2.98 -20.68 0.87
N TYR A 48 4.08 -20.33 1.55
CA TYR A 48 5.38 -20.91 1.21
C TYR A 48 5.48 -22.37 1.64
N TYR A 49 4.94 -22.73 2.79
CA TYR A 49 4.87 -24.12 3.24
C TYR A 49 4.00 -24.98 2.31
N ASN A 50 2.90 -24.44 1.80
CA ASN A 50 1.98 -25.10 0.87
C ASN A 50 2.15 -24.60 -0.58
N SER A 51 3.35 -24.20 -1.00
CA SER A 51 3.58 -23.53 -2.27
C SER A 51 3.17 -24.35 -3.50
N GLY A 52 3.32 -25.67 -3.45
CA GLY A 52 2.89 -26.55 -4.54
C GLY A 52 1.39 -26.56 -4.81
N VAL A 53 0.57 -26.21 -3.81
CA VAL A 53 -0.90 -26.21 -3.92
C VAL A 53 -1.46 -24.79 -4.05
N LEU A 54 -0.92 -23.84 -3.29
CA LEU A 54 -1.51 -22.50 -3.18
C LEU A 54 -0.86 -21.47 -4.10
N MET A 55 0.39 -21.69 -4.53
CA MET A 55 1.11 -20.74 -5.40
C MET A 55 1.17 -21.21 -6.84
N VAL A 56 1.44 -22.52 -7.06
CA VAL A 56 1.65 -23.10 -8.38
C VAL A 56 0.32 -23.58 -8.96
N ASP A 57 0.04 -23.19 -10.21
CA ASP A 57 -1.03 -23.78 -11.03
C ASP A 57 -0.42 -24.24 -12.35
N LYS A 58 -0.34 -25.55 -12.55
CA LYS A 58 0.24 -26.15 -13.78
C LYS A 58 -0.45 -25.72 -15.08
N ARG A 59 -1.70 -25.26 -14.98
CA ARG A 59 -2.43 -24.72 -16.15
C ARG A 59 -1.92 -23.33 -16.57
N VAL A 60 -1.25 -22.61 -15.66
CA VAL A 60 -0.67 -21.29 -15.90
C VAL A 60 0.78 -21.42 -16.29
N LEU A 61 1.59 -22.06 -15.44
CA LEU A 61 3.01 -22.26 -15.67
C LEU A 61 3.52 -23.46 -14.84
N GLU A 62 4.23 -24.39 -15.48
CA GLU A 62 4.89 -25.49 -14.78
C GLU A 62 6.20 -25.01 -14.16
N ILE A 63 6.15 -24.69 -12.87
CA ILE A 63 7.31 -24.32 -12.06
C ILE A 63 7.37 -25.17 -10.79
N THR A 64 8.57 -25.36 -10.27
CA THR A 64 8.74 -26.04 -9.00
C THR A 64 8.27 -25.15 -7.85
N PRO A 65 7.79 -25.72 -6.74
CA PRO A 65 7.41 -24.96 -5.54
C PRO A 65 8.52 -24.02 -5.06
N LEU A 66 9.78 -24.47 -5.09
CA LEU A 66 10.93 -23.66 -4.70
C LEU A 66 11.11 -22.44 -5.63
N ASN A 67 11.01 -22.63 -6.94
CA ASN A 67 11.11 -21.52 -7.90
C ASN A 67 9.97 -20.52 -7.71
N ALA A 68 8.75 -20.99 -7.40
CA ALA A 68 7.63 -20.10 -7.09
C ALA A 68 7.93 -19.20 -5.88
N ILE A 69 8.49 -19.76 -4.82
CA ILE A 69 8.91 -18.99 -3.63
C ILE A 69 9.99 -17.98 -4.01
N LEU A 70 11.04 -18.40 -4.72
CA LEU A 70 12.14 -17.51 -5.11
C LEU A 70 11.67 -16.35 -6.00
N ILE A 71 10.79 -16.63 -6.97
CA ILE A 71 10.18 -15.60 -7.83
C ILE A 71 9.34 -14.63 -6.99
N SER A 72 8.55 -15.12 -6.04
CA SER A 72 7.75 -14.28 -5.16
C SER A 72 8.64 -13.33 -4.35
N ILE A 73 9.71 -13.84 -3.73
CA ILE A 73 10.67 -13.04 -2.98
C ILE A 73 11.35 -12.01 -3.88
N LEU A 74 11.75 -12.42 -5.10
CA LEU A 74 12.37 -11.52 -6.07
C LEU A 74 11.46 -10.34 -6.41
N PHE A 75 10.17 -10.59 -6.69
CA PHE A 75 9.20 -9.53 -6.96
C PHE A 75 9.03 -8.58 -5.77
N LEU A 76 8.98 -9.10 -4.54
CA LEU A 76 8.87 -8.27 -3.33
C LEU A 76 10.08 -7.35 -3.17
N VAL A 77 11.29 -7.89 -3.30
CA VAL A 77 12.54 -7.16 -3.11
C VAL A 77 12.75 -6.15 -4.24
N VAL A 78 12.65 -6.58 -5.50
CA VAL A 78 12.87 -5.71 -6.66
C VAL A 78 11.87 -4.57 -6.69
N SER A 79 10.59 -4.84 -6.42
CA SER A 79 9.55 -3.79 -6.40
C SER A 79 9.84 -2.69 -5.38
N TRP A 80 10.36 -3.05 -4.20
CA TRP A 80 10.78 -2.09 -3.19
C TRP A 80 11.93 -1.21 -3.71
N PHE A 81 12.99 -1.81 -4.24
CA PHE A 81 14.15 -1.04 -4.72
C PHE A 81 13.79 -0.14 -5.91
N VAL A 82 13.02 -0.64 -6.87
CA VAL A 82 12.54 0.15 -8.02
C VAL A 82 11.70 1.35 -7.54
N TYR A 83 10.76 1.11 -6.62
CA TYR A 83 9.93 2.17 -6.08
C TYR A 83 10.76 3.20 -5.29
N ASP A 84 11.69 2.75 -4.44
CA ASP A 84 12.55 3.65 -3.65
C ASP A 84 13.45 4.49 -4.54
N PHE A 85 14.04 3.89 -5.58
CA PHE A 85 14.83 4.58 -6.59
C PHE A 85 14.01 5.66 -7.31
N LEU A 86 12.80 5.33 -7.76
CA LEU A 86 11.91 6.30 -8.40
C LEU A 86 11.58 7.48 -7.48
N CYS A 87 11.35 7.22 -6.20
CA CYS A 87 11.06 8.27 -5.24
C CYS A 87 12.27 9.17 -4.91
N LYS A 88 13.49 8.69 -5.10
CA LYS A 88 14.73 9.47 -4.93
C LYS A 88 15.15 10.20 -6.21
N SER A 89 14.62 9.80 -7.34
CA SER A 89 14.93 10.38 -8.64
C SER A 89 14.23 11.72 -8.90
N LYS A 90 14.69 12.49 -9.89
CA LYS A 90 14.05 13.74 -10.33
C LYS A 90 12.62 13.52 -10.88
N THR A 91 12.26 12.29 -11.23
CA THR A 91 10.94 11.89 -11.71
C THR A 91 9.82 12.32 -10.76
N ILE A 92 10.08 12.33 -9.47
CA ILE A 92 9.12 12.69 -8.44
C ILE A 92 8.69 14.15 -8.47
N ASN A 93 9.46 15.03 -9.11
CA ASN A 93 9.13 16.44 -9.24
C ASN A 93 7.95 16.69 -10.19
N ASN A 94 7.69 15.75 -11.11
CA ASN A 94 6.50 15.77 -11.96
C ASN A 94 5.51 14.69 -11.49
N ASN A 95 4.49 15.11 -10.75
CA ASN A 95 3.51 14.20 -10.16
C ASN A 95 2.79 13.32 -11.21
N VAL A 96 2.46 13.90 -12.38
CA VAL A 96 1.75 13.14 -13.43
C VAL A 96 2.66 12.06 -13.99
N PHE A 97 3.89 12.41 -14.33
CA PHE A 97 4.87 11.47 -14.88
C PHE A 97 5.23 10.36 -13.88
N PHE A 98 5.43 10.71 -12.60
CA PHE A 98 5.67 9.75 -11.54
C PHE A 98 4.50 8.76 -11.38
N LEU A 99 3.27 9.27 -11.30
CA LEU A 99 2.07 8.43 -11.17
C LEU A 99 1.87 7.52 -12.38
N SER A 100 2.14 8.03 -13.60
CA SER A 100 2.07 7.21 -14.82
C SER A 100 3.06 6.04 -14.77
N ILE A 101 4.30 6.26 -14.36
CA ILE A 101 5.31 5.20 -14.21
C ILE A 101 4.84 4.17 -13.17
N ILE A 102 4.41 4.62 -11.99
CA ILE A 102 3.93 3.71 -10.94
C ILE A 102 2.73 2.88 -11.43
N PHE A 103 1.81 3.50 -12.18
CA PHE A 103 0.68 2.78 -12.74
C PHE A 103 1.09 1.76 -13.80
N ILE A 104 2.00 2.12 -14.71
CA ILE A 104 2.56 1.18 -15.71
C ILE A 104 3.25 0.00 -15.02
N LEU A 105 4.03 0.25 -13.97
CA LEU A 105 4.64 -0.80 -13.18
C LEU A 105 3.61 -1.70 -12.50
N LEU A 106 2.54 -1.13 -11.95
CA LEU A 106 1.44 -1.90 -11.37
C LEU A 106 0.78 -2.81 -12.40
N VAL A 107 0.50 -2.30 -13.61
CA VAL A 107 -0.05 -3.09 -14.73
C VAL A 107 0.90 -4.22 -15.10
N PHE A 108 2.18 -3.91 -15.30
CA PHE A 108 3.21 -4.89 -15.64
C PHE A 108 3.33 -6.00 -14.58
N ILE A 109 3.43 -5.62 -13.31
CA ILE A 109 3.53 -6.57 -12.19
C ILE A 109 2.27 -7.43 -12.11
N SER A 110 1.08 -6.82 -12.14
CA SER A 110 -0.20 -7.55 -12.06
C SER A 110 -0.34 -8.56 -13.20
N PHE A 111 -0.03 -8.14 -14.42
CA PHE A 111 -0.07 -9.02 -15.59
C PHE A 111 0.96 -10.15 -15.47
N SER A 112 2.21 -9.86 -15.13
CA SER A 112 3.28 -10.85 -15.00
C SER A 112 2.95 -11.90 -13.94
N LEU A 113 2.46 -11.48 -12.78
CA LEU A 113 2.11 -12.40 -11.70
C LEU A 113 0.98 -13.37 -12.09
N THR A 114 0.00 -12.90 -12.88
CA THR A 114 -1.07 -13.78 -13.38
C THR A 114 -0.61 -14.81 -14.43
N LYS A 115 0.57 -14.61 -15.02
CA LYS A 115 1.20 -15.56 -15.97
C LYS A 115 2.17 -16.54 -15.30
N ILE A 116 2.47 -16.32 -14.02
CA ILE A 116 3.45 -17.12 -13.27
C ILE A 116 2.75 -17.96 -12.21
N PHE A 117 1.82 -17.36 -11.48
CA PHE A 117 1.18 -17.99 -10.31
C PHE A 117 -0.28 -18.35 -10.55
N GLY A 118 -0.80 -19.24 -9.72
CA GLY A 118 -2.23 -19.50 -9.64
C GLY A 118 -3.00 -18.21 -9.33
N PRO A 119 -4.24 -18.06 -9.82
CA PRO A 119 -4.98 -16.79 -9.80
C PRO A 119 -5.09 -16.15 -8.42
N GLN A 120 -5.33 -16.95 -7.38
CA GLN A 120 -5.47 -16.46 -6.01
C GLN A 120 -4.16 -15.90 -5.47
N PHE A 121 -3.05 -16.60 -5.66
CA PHE A 121 -1.75 -16.12 -5.18
C PHE A 121 -1.23 -14.96 -6.02
N ALA A 122 -1.46 -14.95 -7.33
CA ALA A 122 -1.13 -13.83 -8.21
C ALA A 122 -1.79 -12.53 -7.73
N PHE A 123 -3.08 -12.59 -7.41
CA PHE A 123 -3.85 -11.47 -6.91
C PHE A 123 -3.34 -10.98 -5.54
N LEU A 124 -3.13 -11.92 -4.61
CA LEU A 124 -2.57 -11.65 -3.29
C LEU A 124 -1.17 -11.05 -3.37
N SER A 125 -0.32 -11.52 -4.30
CA SER A 125 1.06 -11.06 -4.45
C SER A 125 1.16 -9.57 -4.78
N VAL A 126 0.20 -9.01 -5.53
CA VAL A 126 0.13 -7.55 -5.73
C VAL A 126 -0.09 -6.83 -4.41
N GLY A 127 -0.98 -7.36 -3.54
CA GLY A 127 -1.20 -6.83 -2.19
C GLY A 127 0.04 -6.95 -1.30
N LEU A 128 0.76 -8.06 -1.39
CA LEU A 128 2.02 -8.28 -0.67
C LEU A 128 3.10 -7.26 -1.10
N ILE A 129 3.25 -7.02 -2.41
CA ILE A 129 4.18 -6.01 -2.95
C ILE A 129 3.81 -4.63 -2.44
N MET A 130 2.54 -4.23 -2.57
CA MET A 130 2.08 -2.92 -2.09
C MET A 130 2.25 -2.77 -0.58
N GLY A 131 1.90 -3.78 0.21
CA GLY A 131 2.09 -3.80 1.67
C GLY A 131 3.57 -3.72 2.07
N SER A 132 4.45 -4.43 1.36
CA SER A 132 5.89 -4.38 1.59
C SER A 132 6.48 -3.00 1.25
N ILE A 133 6.03 -2.36 0.18
CA ILE A 133 6.40 -0.97 -0.15
C ILE A 133 5.91 -0.01 0.95
N MET A 134 4.68 -0.17 1.41
CA MET A 134 4.13 0.66 2.50
C MET A 134 4.95 0.51 3.78
N PHE A 135 5.29 -0.72 4.16
CA PHE A 135 6.14 -0.99 5.31
C PHE A 135 7.55 -0.44 5.13
N GLY A 136 8.17 -0.68 3.98
CA GLY A 136 9.49 -0.16 3.64
C GLY A 136 9.54 1.37 3.78
N ASN A 137 8.52 2.09 3.32
CA ASN A 137 8.39 3.54 3.52
C ASN A 137 8.38 3.92 5.00
N VAL A 138 7.65 3.17 5.83
CA VAL A 138 7.59 3.43 7.27
C VAL A 138 8.93 3.16 7.93
N PHE A 139 9.55 2.02 7.61
CA PHE A 139 10.77 1.55 8.25
C PHE A 139 12.01 2.38 7.87
N THR A 140 12.17 2.69 6.57
CA THR A 140 13.40 3.31 6.06
C THR A 140 13.37 4.83 6.00
N VAL A 141 12.17 5.44 5.88
CA VAL A 141 12.03 6.88 5.63
C VAL A 141 11.19 7.58 6.69
N ILE A 142 9.95 7.11 6.94
CA ILE A 142 9.02 7.87 7.77
C ILE A 142 9.49 7.90 9.22
N ILE A 143 9.73 6.75 9.84
CA ILE A 143 10.13 6.67 11.25
C ILE A 143 11.51 7.29 11.49
N PRO A 144 12.58 6.97 10.72
CA PRO A 144 13.89 7.59 10.94
C PRO A 144 13.85 9.11 10.82
N ASN A 145 13.18 9.65 9.80
CA ASN A 145 13.08 11.10 9.63
C ASN A 145 12.28 11.77 10.75
N GLN A 146 11.18 11.15 11.21
CA GLN A 146 10.43 11.66 12.36
C GLN A 146 11.25 11.66 13.64
N MET A 147 12.04 10.61 13.89
CA MET A 147 12.93 10.55 15.05
C MET A 147 14.01 11.63 14.99
N ASN A 148 14.61 11.87 13.82
CA ASN A 148 15.59 12.94 13.63
C ASN A 148 14.98 14.32 13.89
N ILE A 149 13.77 14.59 13.39
CA ILE A 149 13.07 15.86 13.63
C ILE A 149 12.79 16.06 15.13
N ILE A 150 12.36 15.01 15.85
CA ILE A 150 12.08 15.07 17.27
C ILE A 150 13.37 15.33 18.05
N SER A 151 14.47 14.64 17.73
CA SER A 151 15.77 14.81 18.41
C SER A 151 16.36 16.20 18.20
N SER A 152 16.31 16.75 17.00
CA SER A 152 16.76 18.13 16.71
C SER A 152 15.88 19.16 17.45
N SER A 153 14.57 18.93 17.48
CA SER A 153 13.65 19.81 18.20
C SER A 153 13.89 19.80 19.71
N SER A 154 14.25 18.64 20.30
CA SER A 154 14.57 18.55 21.74
C SER A 154 15.86 19.25 22.12
N LYS A 155 16.80 19.38 21.18
CA LYS A 155 18.07 20.10 21.35
C LYS A 155 17.98 21.59 20.97
N ASN A 156 16.80 22.09 20.60
CA ASN A 156 16.59 23.42 20.02
C ASN A 156 17.45 23.69 18.77
N GLU A 157 17.82 22.66 18.04
CA GLU A 157 18.55 22.76 16.78
C GLU A 157 17.57 22.91 15.60
N LYS A 158 18.03 23.54 14.51
CA LYS A 158 17.27 23.58 13.25
C LYS A 158 17.30 22.18 12.63
N PHE A 159 16.15 21.59 12.37
CA PHE A 159 16.06 20.36 11.61
C PHE A 159 16.00 20.62 10.10
N ASP A 160 16.50 19.67 9.32
CA ASP A 160 16.41 19.72 7.87
C ASP A 160 14.95 19.51 7.42
N THR A 161 14.37 20.53 6.79
CA THR A 161 12.99 20.49 6.27
C THR A 161 12.80 19.43 5.18
N SER A 162 13.88 19.02 4.48
CA SER A 162 13.84 17.97 3.47
C SER A 162 13.41 16.63 4.05
N LEU A 163 13.82 16.31 5.29
CA LEU A 163 13.41 15.09 6.02
C LEU A 163 11.89 15.04 6.25
N SER A 164 11.33 16.19 6.64
CA SER A 164 9.87 16.31 6.84
C SER A 164 9.12 16.14 5.52
N LEU A 165 9.61 16.73 4.43
CA LEU A 165 9.01 16.61 3.11
C LEU A 165 9.07 15.18 2.58
N ALA A 166 10.21 14.51 2.72
CA ALA A 166 10.37 13.10 2.32
C ALA A 166 9.43 12.18 3.10
N ALA A 167 9.37 12.30 4.43
CA ALA A 167 8.46 11.51 5.26
C ALA A 167 6.98 11.76 4.90
N LYS A 168 6.60 13.02 4.67
CA LYS A 168 5.25 13.39 4.24
C LYS A 168 4.89 12.78 2.90
N GLN A 169 5.80 12.82 1.92
CA GLN A 169 5.60 12.27 0.59
C GLN A 169 5.35 10.76 0.65
N ARG A 170 6.22 10.00 1.34
CA ARG A 170 6.05 8.56 1.51
C ARG A 170 4.75 8.21 2.24
N SER A 171 4.38 8.99 3.23
CA SER A 171 3.10 8.83 3.94
C SER A 171 1.89 9.06 3.03
N ILE A 172 1.97 10.02 2.10
CA ILE A 172 0.93 10.25 1.09
C ILE A 172 0.82 9.05 0.14
N HIS A 173 1.94 8.48 -0.33
CA HIS A 173 1.93 7.30 -1.19
C HIS A 173 1.29 6.09 -0.48
N ASN A 174 1.68 5.82 0.77
CA ASN A 174 1.05 4.77 1.58
C ASN A 174 -0.47 4.97 1.70
N ASN A 175 -0.87 6.21 1.90
CA ASN A 175 -2.26 6.58 2.03
C ASN A 175 -3.06 6.25 0.75
N TYR A 176 -2.52 6.55 -0.45
CA TYR A 176 -3.19 6.21 -1.71
C TYR A 176 -3.30 4.71 -1.95
N SER A 177 -2.34 3.92 -1.46
CA SER A 177 -2.31 2.46 -1.60
C SER A 177 -3.31 1.73 -0.70
N THR A 178 -3.79 2.38 0.37
CA THR A 178 -4.58 1.74 1.44
C THR A 178 -5.83 1.02 0.94
N PHE A 179 -6.64 1.68 0.11
CA PHE A 179 -7.91 1.08 -0.34
C PHE A 179 -7.70 -0.08 -1.31
N LEU A 180 -6.66 -0.02 -2.15
CA LEU A 180 -6.29 -1.13 -3.01
C LEU A 180 -5.88 -2.36 -2.20
N VAL A 181 -5.01 -2.16 -1.19
CA VAL A 181 -4.57 -3.26 -0.31
C VAL A 181 -5.75 -3.86 0.44
N LEU A 182 -6.65 -3.05 0.99
CA LEU A 182 -7.87 -3.52 1.65
C LEU A 182 -8.77 -4.32 0.69
N PHE A 183 -8.93 -3.86 -0.55
CA PHE A 183 -9.69 -4.59 -1.56
C PHE A 183 -9.07 -5.97 -1.83
N ILE A 184 -7.74 -6.04 -2.00
CA ILE A 184 -7.03 -7.30 -2.24
C ILE A 184 -7.19 -8.24 -1.04
N MET A 185 -7.11 -7.74 0.19
CA MET A 185 -7.34 -8.55 1.40
C MET A 185 -8.73 -9.19 1.44
N LEU A 186 -9.76 -8.45 0.98
CA LEU A 186 -11.14 -8.94 0.94
C LEU A 186 -11.42 -9.80 -0.29
N SER A 187 -10.66 -9.65 -1.35
CA SER A 187 -10.92 -10.30 -2.65
C SER A 187 -10.90 -11.82 -2.60
N GLY A 188 -10.17 -12.42 -1.64
CA GLY A 188 -10.16 -13.86 -1.44
C GLY A 188 -11.54 -14.48 -1.14
N HIS A 189 -12.50 -13.66 -0.67
CA HIS A 189 -13.89 -14.08 -0.46
C HIS A 189 -14.74 -14.02 -1.74
N TYR A 190 -14.21 -13.42 -2.81
CA TYR A 190 -14.92 -13.19 -4.07
C TYR A 190 -14.22 -13.91 -5.23
N SER A 191 -14.41 -15.23 -5.29
CA SER A 191 -13.75 -16.11 -6.29
C SER A 191 -13.99 -15.65 -7.73
N PHE A 192 -15.18 -15.13 -8.06
CA PHE A 192 -15.52 -14.65 -9.40
C PHE A 192 -14.65 -13.45 -9.85
N ILE A 193 -14.03 -12.70 -8.92
CA ILE A 193 -13.08 -11.62 -9.24
C ILE A 193 -11.70 -12.21 -9.48
N VAL A 194 -11.25 -13.06 -8.55
CA VAL A 194 -9.89 -13.59 -8.53
C VAL A 194 -9.64 -14.55 -9.70
N TYR A 195 -10.62 -15.40 -10.02
CA TYR A 195 -10.52 -16.38 -11.12
C TYR A 195 -11.01 -15.85 -12.47
N HIS A 196 -11.37 -14.56 -12.56
CA HIS A 196 -11.78 -13.95 -13.81
C HIS A 196 -10.63 -13.91 -14.81
N LYS A 197 -10.91 -14.16 -16.11
CA LYS A 197 -9.92 -14.15 -17.19
C LYS A 197 -9.05 -12.87 -17.24
N TYR A 198 -9.64 -11.74 -16.89
CA TYR A 198 -9.00 -10.43 -16.89
C TYR A 198 -8.80 -9.89 -15.45
N ASN A 199 -8.50 -10.76 -14.49
CA ASN A 199 -8.35 -10.39 -13.08
C ASN A 199 -7.28 -9.30 -12.85
N TRP A 200 -6.18 -9.32 -13.60
CA TRP A 200 -5.15 -8.28 -13.58
C TRP A 200 -5.70 -6.90 -13.99
N LEU A 201 -6.60 -6.85 -15.01
CA LEU A 201 -7.22 -5.61 -15.45
C LEU A 201 -8.23 -5.09 -14.41
N ILE A 202 -9.01 -5.99 -13.82
CA ILE A 202 -9.94 -5.65 -12.71
C ILE A 202 -9.15 -5.00 -11.58
N LEU A 203 -8.01 -5.56 -11.21
CA LEU A 203 -7.15 -5.03 -10.16
C LEU A 203 -6.63 -3.63 -10.51
N CYS A 204 -6.20 -3.40 -11.75
CA CYS A 204 -5.77 -2.09 -12.22
C CYS A 204 -6.92 -1.04 -12.20
N LEU A 205 -8.12 -1.43 -12.60
CA LEU A 205 -9.31 -0.56 -12.54
C LEU A 205 -9.66 -0.20 -11.09
N VAL A 206 -9.65 -1.20 -10.20
CA VAL A 206 -9.87 -0.97 -8.77
C VAL A 206 -8.78 -0.08 -8.18
N ALA A 207 -7.53 -0.18 -8.63
CA ALA A 207 -6.45 0.70 -8.18
C ALA A 207 -6.75 2.17 -8.51
N ILE A 208 -7.22 2.45 -9.75
CA ILE A 208 -7.62 3.81 -10.16
C ILE A 208 -8.79 4.31 -9.30
N ILE A 209 -9.85 3.51 -9.17
CA ILE A 209 -11.06 3.87 -8.40
C ILE A 209 -10.69 4.13 -6.93
N SER A 210 -9.87 3.27 -6.34
CA SER A 210 -9.37 3.40 -4.98
C SER A 210 -8.54 4.68 -4.78
N ALA A 211 -7.66 5.00 -5.74
CA ALA A 211 -6.87 6.21 -5.72
C ALA A 211 -7.74 7.47 -5.82
N MET A 212 -8.78 7.45 -6.67
CA MET A 212 -9.75 8.56 -6.78
C MET A 212 -10.52 8.76 -5.48
N ALA A 213 -11.07 7.70 -4.90
CA ALA A 213 -11.77 7.77 -3.61
C ALA A 213 -10.85 8.33 -2.52
N ARG A 214 -9.60 7.86 -2.46
CA ARG A 214 -8.62 8.34 -1.48
C ARG A 214 -8.23 9.79 -1.72
N HIS A 215 -8.16 10.22 -2.97
CA HIS A 215 -7.90 11.62 -3.32
C HIS A 215 -8.96 12.56 -2.75
N TYR A 216 -10.23 12.20 -2.82
CA TYR A 216 -11.30 12.96 -2.16
C TYR A 216 -11.04 13.14 -0.66
N PHE A 217 -10.70 12.07 0.08
CA PHE A 217 -10.41 12.18 1.52
C PHE A 217 -9.17 13.01 1.81
N ASN A 218 -8.15 12.95 0.96
CA ASN A 218 -6.97 13.77 1.09
C ASN A 218 -7.26 15.27 0.85
N LEU A 219 -8.13 15.61 -0.11
CA LEU A 219 -8.60 16.97 -0.35
C LEU A 219 -9.45 17.47 0.82
N ARG A 220 -10.37 16.65 1.31
CA ARG A 220 -11.19 16.98 2.48
C ARG A 220 -10.34 17.28 3.72
N GLY A 221 -9.25 16.56 3.92
CA GLY A 221 -8.27 16.84 4.98
C GLY A 221 -7.55 18.20 4.85
N LYS A 222 -7.63 18.83 3.68
CA LYS A 222 -7.15 20.20 3.38
C LYS A 222 -8.29 21.23 3.34
N ASN A 223 -9.49 20.90 3.79
CA ASN A 223 -10.72 21.70 3.70
C ASN A 223 -11.17 22.01 2.27
N ILE A 224 -10.80 21.17 1.30
CA ILE A 224 -11.26 21.26 -0.09
C ILE A 224 -12.34 20.21 -0.30
N HIS A 225 -13.60 20.66 -0.48
CA HIS A 225 -14.76 19.79 -0.61
C HIS A 225 -15.11 19.57 -2.08
N ARG A 226 -14.68 18.44 -2.66
CA ARG A 226 -14.99 18.02 -4.05
C ARG A 226 -15.76 16.69 -4.05
N LEU A 227 -16.98 16.70 -3.53
CA LEU A 227 -17.81 15.50 -3.34
C LEU A 227 -18.02 14.69 -4.64
N TYR A 228 -18.04 15.36 -5.79
CA TYR A 228 -18.21 14.71 -7.09
C TYR A 228 -17.16 13.61 -7.36
N ILE A 229 -15.92 13.77 -6.83
CA ILE A 229 -14.85 12.75 -6.99
C ILE A 229 -15.25 11.45 -6.27
N LEU A 230 -15.82 11.55 -5.08
CA LEU A 230 -16.28 10.38 -4.33
C LEU A 230 -17.48 9.71 -5.02
N ILE A 231 -18.45 10.53 -5.50
CA ILE A 231 -19.61 10.02 -6.23
C ILE A 231 -19.19 9.27 -7.49
N ILE A 232 -18.28 9.84 -8.29
CA ILE A 232 -17.74 9.18 -9.48
C ILE A 232 -17.02 7.86 -9.10
N SER A 233 -16.26 7.85 -8.01
CA SER A 233 -15.56 6.63 -7.54
C SER A 233 -16.57 5.54 -7.15
N ILE A 234 -17.65 5.88 -6.46
CA ILE A 234 -18.70 4.93 -6.07
C ILE A 234 -19.43 4.41 -7.32
N LEU A 235 -19.82 5.30 -8.24
CA LEU A 235 -20.49 4.91 -9.49
C LEU A 235 -19.60 4.01 -10.35
N ALA A 236 -18.30 4.31 -10.46
CA ALA A 236 -17.35 3.47 -11.18
C ALA A 236 -17.19 2.09 -10.55
N LEU A 237 -17.15 2.01 -9.20
CA LEU A 237 -17.06 0.74 -8.49
C LEU A 237 -18.35 -0.09 -8.65
N THR A 238 -19.51 0.53 -8.54
CA THR A 238 -20.80 -0.16 -8.76
C THR A 238 -20.93 -0.64 -10.19
N LEU A 239 -20.57 0.19 -11.17
CA LEU A 239 -20.57 -0.22 -12.58
C LEU A 239 -19.65 -1.42 -12.82
N LEU A 240 -18.43 -1.39 -12.28
CA LEU A 240 -17.50 -2.51 -12.38
C LEU A 240 -18.08 -3.79 -11.76
N ALA A 241 -18.71 -3.68 -10.58
CA ALA A 241 -19.34 -4.82 -9.91
C ALA A 241 -20.52 -5.39 -10.72
N VAL A 242 -21.36 -4.53 -11.30
CA VAL A 242 -22.46 -4.96 -12.17
C VAL A 242 -21.95 -5.65 -13.44
N LEU A 243 -20.93 -5.09 -14.08
CA LEU A 243 -20.32 -5.72 -15.27
C LEU A 243 -19.75 -7.10 -14.93
N LEU A 244 -19.04 -7.24 -13.82
CA LEU A 244 -18.49 -8.52 -13.36
C LEU A 244 -19.58 -9.53 -13.00
N PHE A 245 -20.73 -9.07 -12.51
CA PHE A 245 -21.87 -9.93 -12.22
C PHE A 245 -22.57 -10.41 -13.52
N ILE A 246 -22.75 -9.53 -14.49
CA ILE A 246 -23.37 -9.85 -15.78
C ILE A 246 -22.48 -10.78 -16.62
N PHE A 247 -21.17 -10.49 -16.67
CA PHE A 247 -20.20 -11.26 -17.45
C PHE A 247 -19.47 -12.33 -16.60
N LYS A 248 -20.17 -12.90 -15.64
CA LYS A 248 -19.66 -13.95 -14.74
C LYS A 248 -19.57 -15.29 -15.50
N ASN A 249 -18.76 -15.40 -16.55
CA ASN A 249 -18.45 -16.63 -17.27
C ASN A 249 -16.96 -16.96 -17.15
#